data_900cd81921b849e891f8a3fdc05595de
#
_entry.id   900cd81921b849e891f8a3fdc05595de
#
_cell.length_a   1.000
_cell.length_b   1.000
_cell.length_c   1.000
_cell.angle_alpha   90.00
_cell.angle_beta   90.00
_cell.angle_gamma   90.00
#
_symmetry.space_group_name_H-M   'P 1'
#
loop_
_entity.id
_entity.type
_entity.pdbx_description
1 polymer ?
#
loop_
_entity_poly.entity_id
_entity_poly.type
_entity_poly.pdbx_seq_one_letter_code
_entity_poly.pdbx_strand_id
1 'polypeptide(L)'
;MDAGVDYVFDPAALAALAKARSAEYAAADPYPHAVFDGFLRPEAAEALAREFPRPEDPVGWDHYGYEGFEKKIATSREQLLPPLVRRTLQELNTAPFLEFLEALTGIEGLIPDPKMLGGGIHLSRPGDLLGIHADFNWHPALKLHRRINLLVYLNPGWDTAWGSDLELWDTTASRCVRRIAPLMNRAVVFNTRSDTFHGHPRPLACPDGVYRRSIAAYYYTAERPADEIRDPHNTRYKGLHLD
;
A
#
# COMPACT_ATOMS: atom_id res chain seq x y z
N MET A 1 27.21 16.32 18.20
CA MET A 1 25.78 16.54 17.80
C MET A 1 25.56 15.69 16.58
N ASP A 2 24.94 14.56 16.82
CA ASP A 2 24.62 13.60 15.75
C ASP A 2 23.56 14.27 14.87
N ALA A 3 23.93 14.62 13.63
CA ALA A 3 22.98 15.06 12.63
C ALA A 3 22.20 13.81 12.19
N GLY A 4 21.26 13.39 13.03
CA GLY A 4 20.38 12.26 12.73
C GLY A 4 19.71 12.51 11.40
N VAL A 5 19.69 11.50 10.54
CA VAL A 5 18.93 11.55 9.29
C VAL A 5 17.46 11.79 9.65
N ASP A 6 16.94 12.92 9.21
CA ASP A 6 15.56 13.31 9.52
C ASP A 6 14.59 12.61 8.56
N TYR A 7 14.22 11.37 8.89
CA TYR A 7 13.26 10.59 8.11
C TYR A 7 11.85 11.20 8.15
N VAL A 8 11.04 10.95 7.13
CA VAL A 8 9.61 11.30 7.10
C VAL A 8 8.79 10.58 8.19
N PHE A 9 9.36 9.55 8.80
CA PHE A 9 8.84 8.81 9.95
C PHE A 9 9.78 8.93 11.15
N ASP A 10 9.34 8.52 12.32
CA ASP A 10 10.18 8.43 13.51
C ASP A 10 10.60 6.97 13.76
N PRO A 11 11.87 6.59 13.56
CA PRO A 11 12.32 5.21 13.73
C PRO A 11 12.07 4.64 15.12
N ALA A 12 12.26 5.45 16.18
CA ALA A 12 12.05 5.01 17.56
C ALA A 12 10.55 4.78 17.85
N ALA A 13 9.69 5.68 17.35
CA ALA A 13 8.24 5.53 17.44
C ALA A 13 7.77 4.30 16.68
N LEU A 14 8.28 4.05 15.47
CA LEU A 14 7.94 2.85 14.68
C LEU A 14 8.39 1.56 15.38
N ALA A 15 9.61 1.51 15.96
CA ALA A 15 10.07 0.34 16.71
C ALA A 15 9.17 0.05 17.92
N ALA A 16 8.78 1.09 18.68
CA ALA A 16 7.85 0.95 19.80
C ALA A 16 6.46 0.47 19.33
N LEU A 17 5.98 1.02 18.22
CA LEU A 17 4.69 0.65 17.61
C LEU A 17 4.67 -0.80 17.15
N ALA A 18 5.73 -1.27 16.49
CA ALA A 18 5.86 -2.66 16.06
C ALA A 18 5.77 -3.61 17.25
N LYS A 19 6.55 -3.34 18.30
CA LYS A 19 6.53 -4.15 19.53
C LYS A 19 5.15 -4.19 20.20
N ALA A 20 4.44 -3.07 20.20
CA ALA A 20 3.12 -2.98 20.82
C ALA A 20 2.02 -3.68 20.01
N ARG A 21 2.17 -3.76 18.67
CA ARG A 21 1.09 -4.15 17.76
C ARG A 21 1.34 -5.48 17.03
N SER A 22 2.51 -6.14 17.20
CA SER A 22 2.84 -7.39 16.48
C SER A 22 1.85 -8.53 16.76
N ALA A 23 1.45 -8.73 18.02
CA ALA A 23 0.49 -9.77 18.36
C ALA A 23 -0.90 -9.51 17.78
N GLU A 24 -1.37 -8.24 17.80
CA GLU A 24 -2.63 -7.83 17.20
C GLU A 24 -2.57 -7.98 15.67
N TYR A 25 -1.45 -7.57 15.05
CA TYR A 25 -1.20 -7.75 13.62
C TYR A 25 -1.36 -9.22 13.20
N ALA A 26 -0.67 -10.11 13.88
CA ALA A 26 -0.65 -11.54 13.55
C ALA A 26 -2.03 -12.20 13.71
N ALA A 27 -2.84 -11.75 14.69
CA ALA A 27 -4.16 -12.29 15.00
C ALA A 27 -5.31 -11.61 14.24
N ALA A 28 -5.01 -10.60 13.38
CA ALA A 28 -6.05 -9.83 12.72
C ALA A 28 -6.83 -10.65 11.67
N ASP A 29 -8.15 -10.46 11.63
CA ASP A 29 -9.07 -11.08 10.68
C ASP A 29 -9.39 -10.08 9.55
N PRO A 30 -9.33 -10.47 8.26
CA PRO A 30 -9.33 -11.84 7.70
C PRO A 30 -7.92 -12.44 7.46
N TYR A 31 -6.89 -11.69 7.63
CA TYR A 31 -5.47 -12.09 7.55
C TYR A 31 -4.62 -11.04 8.26
N PRO A 32 -3.35 -11.32 8.58
CA PRO A 32 -2.50 -10.39 9.32
C PRO A 32 -2.47 -9.01 8.67
N HIS A 33 -2.91 -7.99 9.43
CA HIS A 33 -2.89 -6.59 9.02
C HIS A 33 -2.93 -5.65 10.23
N ALA A 34 -2.51 -4.41 10.01
CA ALA A 34 -2.67 -3.33 10.97
C ALA A 34 -2.98 -2.00 10.28
N VAL A 35 -3.68 -1.13 11.02
CA VAL A 35 -3.99 0.24 10.62
C VAL A 35 -3.36 1.19 11.62
N PHE A 36 -2.66 2.20 11.13
CA PHE A 36 -1.95 3.20 11.93
C PHE A 36 -2.38 4.59 11.50
N ASP A 37 -2.91 5.39 12.42
CA ASP A 37 -3.16 6.81 12.21
C ASP A 37 -1.95 7.63 12.68
N GLY A 38 -1.67 8.77 12.02
CA GLY A 38 -0.50 9.58 12.34
C GLY A 38 0.83 8.86 12.07
N PHE A 39 0.89 8.09 10.99
CA PHE A 39 2.00 7.18 10.71
C PHE A 39 3.32 7.88 10.38
N LEU A 40 3.27 8.90 9.53
CA LEU A 40 4.42 9.76 9.22
C LEU A 40 4.45 10.93 10.20
N ARG A 41 5.61 11.59 10.31
CA ARG A 41 5.68 12.87 11.02
C ARG A 41 4.63 13.82 10.46
N PRO A 42 3.87 14.53 11.31
CA PRO A 42 2.74 15.36 10.84
C PRO A 42 3.14 16.36 9.76
N GLU A 43 4.26 17.06 9.96
CA GLU A 43 4.80 18.03 9.01
C GLU A 43 5.20 17.41 7.66
N ALA A 44 5.75 16.19 7.67
CA ALA A 44 6.09 15.45 6.45
C ALA A 44 4.82 15.01 5.71
N ALA A 45 3.83 14.48 6.42
CA ALA A 45 2.57 14.07 5.83
C ALA A 45 1.82 15.25 5.20
N GLU A 46 1.77 16.40 5.87
CA GLU A 46 1.16 17.62 5.34
C GLU A 46 1.89 18.15 4.10
N ALA A 47 3.23 18.16 4.12
CA ALA A 47 4.02 18.55 2.97
C ALA A 47 3.80 17.59 1.79
N LEU A 48 3.79 16.28 2.04
CA LEU A 48 3.49 15.27 1.03
C LEU A 48 2.10 15.44 0.42
N ALA A 49 1.09 15.73 1.23
CA ALA A 49 -0.26 15.97 0.73
C ALA A 49 -0.35 17.22 -0.15
N ARG A 50 0.45 18.26 0.14
CA ARG A 50 0.55 19.47 -0.71
C ARG A 50 1.31 19.22 -2.01
N GLU A 51 2.40 18.44 -1.96
CA GLU A 51 3.28 18.15 -3.09
C GLU A 51 2.82 16.95 -3.91
N PHE A 52 1.77 16.25 -3.49
CA PHE A 52 1.30 15.06 -4.20
C PHE A 52 0.84 15.44 -5.60
N PRO A 53 1.38 14.80 -6.66
CA PRO A 53 1.07 15.17 -8.04
C PRO A 53 -0.41 15.03 -8.37
N ARG A 54 -0.88 15.93 -9.23
CA ARG A 54 -2.24 15.92 -9.80
C ARG A 54 -2.27 15.10 -11.10
N PRO A 55 -3.44 14.72 -11.59
CA PRO A 55 -3.56 13.96 -12.84
C PRO A 55 -2.92 14.63 -14.07
N GLU A 56 -2.88 15.97 -14.10
CA GLU A 56 -2.31 16.77 -15.17
C GLU A 56 -0.80 16.98 -15.07
N ASP A 57 -0.18 16.67 -13.93
CA ASP A 57 1.25 16.87 -13.73
C ASP A 57 2.08 15.87 -14.55
N PRO A 58 3.23 16.30 -15.11
CA PRO A 58 4.05 15.50 -16.03
C PRO A 58 4.93 14.47 -15.31
N VAL A 59 4.36 13.72 -14.37
CA VAL A 59 5.08 12.68 -13.60
C VAL A 59 5.08 11.31 -14.26
N GLY A 60 4.58 11.23 -15.49
CA GLY A 60 4.55 9.98 -16.25
C GLY A 60 3.54 8.98 -15.71
N TRP A 61 2.30 9.40 -15.51
CA TRP A 61 1.23 8.53 -15.08
C TRP A 61 1.00 7.35 -16.03
N ASP A 62 0.98 6.15 -15.49
CA ASP A 62 0.45 4.97 -16.13
C ASP A 62 -1.06 4.89 -15.86
N HIS A 63 -1.83 4.65 -16.91
CA HIS A 63 -3.29 4.53 -16.82
C HIS A 63 -3.66 3.07 -16.73
N TYR A 64 -4.25 2.68 -15.63
CA TYR A 64 -4.78 1.34 -15.42
C TYR A 64 -6.27 1.36 -15.74
N GLY A 65 -6.69 0.49 -16.63
CA GLY A 65 -8.08 0.35 -17.04
C GLY A 65 -8.35 -1.08 -17.43
N TYR A 66 -9.15 -1.76 -16.62
CA TYR A 66 -9.70 -3.08 -16.93
C TYR A 66 -11.20 -3.00 -16.64
N GLU A 67 -12.00 -3.08 -17.70
CA GLU A 67 -13.44 -2.77 -17.65
C GLU A 67 -14.16 -3.51 -16.53
N GLY A 68 -14.80 -2.74 -15.64
CA GLY A 68 -15.52 -3.23 -14.45
C GLY A 68 -14.63 -3.62 -13.25
N PHE A 69 -13.30 -3.68 -13.40
CA PHE A 69 -12.42 -4.16 -12.34
C PHE A 69 -11.37 -3.16 -11.88
N GLU A 70 -10.83 -2.36 -12.77
CA GLU A 70 -9.78 -1.42 -12.41
C GLU A 70 -9.89 -0.14 -13.22
N LYS A 71 -9.85 1.00 -12.52
CA LYS A 71 -9.67 2.31 -13.09
C LYS A 71 -8.94 3.18 -12.09
N LYS A 72 -7.70 3.53 -12.40
CA LYS A 72 -6.84 4.42 -11.59
C LYS A 72 -5.65 4.88 -12.41
N ILE A 73 -4.89 5.82 -11.88
CA ILE A 73 -3.57 6.17 -12.39
C ILE A 73 -2.51 5.94 -11.31
N ALA A 74 -1.30 5.57 -11.73
CA ALA A 74 -0.18 5.37 -10.83
C ALA A 74 1.15 5.66 -11.53
N THR A 75 2.20 5.92 -10.76
CA THR A 75 3.55 6.02 -11.30
C THR A 75 4.59 5.66 -10.24
N SER A 76 5.66 5.00 -10.71
CA SER A 76 6.87 4.71 -9.93
C SER A 76 8.11 5.33 -10.56
N ARG A 77 7.95 6.27 -11.49
CA ARG A 77 9.07 6.94 -12.18
C ARG A 77 9.70 7.98 -11.27
N GLU A 78 10.53 7.53 -10.32
CA GLU A 78 11.06 8.38 -9.25
C GLU A 78 11.76 9.64 -9.76
N GLN A 79 12.39 9.58 -10.93
CA GLN A 79 13.07 10.73 -11.55
C GLN A 79 12.12 11.88 -11.95
N LEU A 80 10.81 11.59 -12.08
CA LEU A 80 9.79 12.56 -12.43
C LEU A 80 8.95 13.01 -11.21
N LEU A 81 9.15 12.37 -10.07
CA LEU A 81 8.40 12.69 -8.85
C LEU A 81 8.95 13.94 -8.15
N PRO A 82 8.10 14.70 -7.46
CA PRO A 82 8.53 15.77 -6.57
C PRO A 82 9.57 15.25 -5.55
N PRO A 83 10.53 16.11 -5.15
CA PRO A 83 11.66 15.67 -4.30
C PRO A 83 11.24 14.97 -3.01
N LEU A 84 10.23 15.50 -2.30
CA LEU A 84 9.78 14.90 -1.05
C LEU A 84 9.05 13.56 -1.27
N VAL A 85 8.25 13.45 -2.32
CA VAL A 85 7.56 12.18 -2.69
C VAL A 85 8.60 11.10 -3.01
N ARG A 86 9.59 11.44 -3.85
CA ARG A 86 10.71 10.54 -4.18
C ARG A 86 11.48 10.12 -2.93
N ARG A 87 11.87 11.09 -2.09
CA ARG A 87 12.56 10.84 -0.82
C ARG A 87 11.76 9.89 0.06
N THR A 88 10.45 10.10 0.20
CA THR A 88 9.59 9.22 1.00
C THR A 88 9.63 7.78 0.49
N LEU A 89 9.49 7.57 -0.81
CA LEU A 89 9.58 6.23 -1.40
C LEU A 89 10.94 5.55 -1.15
N GLN A 90 12.02 6.32 -1.20
CA GLN A 90 13.36 5.82 -0.89
C GLN A 90 13.52 5.49 0.59
N GLU A 91 13.01 6.32 1.50
CA GLU A 91 13.08 6.10 2.95
C GLU A 91 12.28 4.87 3.39
N LEU A 92 11.16 4.54 2.74
CA LEU A 92 10.41 3.30 2.98
C LEU A 92 11.19 2.03 2.59
N ASN A 93 12.34 2.16 1.92
CA ASN A 93 13.23 1.06 1.56
C ASN A 93 14.49 0.99 2.46
N THR A 94 14.60 1.84 3.49
CA THR A 94 15.77 1.91 4.39
C THR A 94 15.72 0.86 5.50
N ALA A 95 16.89 0.53 6.06
CA ALA A 95 16.99 -0.45 7.14
C ALA A 95 16.06 -0.17 8.33
N PRO A 96 15.97 1.06 8.89
CA PRO A 96 15.05 1.31 10.01
C PRO A 96 13.56 1.03 9.68
N PHE A 97 13.18 1.22 8.43
CA PHE A 97 11.81 0.91 8.01
C PHE A 97 11.59 -0.59 7.83
N LEU A 98 12.55 -1.31 7.27
CA LEU A 98 12.50 -2.77 7.14
C LEU A 98 12.48 -3.44 8.52
N GLU A 99 13.31 -3.00 9.45
CA GLU A 99 13.34 -3.45 10.85
C GLU A 99 11.97 -3.27 11.53
N PHE A 100 11.30 -2.14 11.28
CA PHE A 100 9.92 -1.92 11.75
C PHE A 100 8.97 -2.97 11.18
N LEU A 101 9.01 -3.22 9.87
CA LEU A 101 8.12 -4.20 9.23
C LEU A 101 8.40 -5.62 9.71
N GLU A 102 9.67 -6.01 9.84
CA GLU A 102 10.06 -7.33 10.35
C GLU A 102 9.58 -7.54 11.78
N ALA A 103 9.80 -6.54 12.65
CA ALA A 103 9.34 -6.59 14.04
C ALA A 103 7.80 -6.61 14.17
N LEU A 104 7.09 -5.92 13.28
CA LEU A 104 5.62 -5.90 13.27
C LEU A 104 5.04 -7.22 12.77
N THR A 105 5.59 -7.75 11.69
CA THR A 105 4.98 -8.86 10.94
C THR A 105 5.51 -10.23 11.33
N GLY A 106 6.70 -10.28 11.95
CA GLY A 106 7.44 -11.52 12.20
C GLY A 106 8.01 -12.16 10.94
N ILE A 107 8.01 -11.44 9.81
CA ILE A 107 8.60 -11.91 8.55
C ILE A 107 10.00 -11.34 8.44
N GLU A 108 11.02 -12.19 8.60
CA GLU A 108 12.43 -11.81 8.52
C GLU A 108 12.96 -11.80 7.09
N GLY A 109 14.06 -11.09 6.86
CA GLY A 109 14.75 -11.03 5.58
C GLY A 109 13.95 -10.30 4.50
N LEU A 110 13.24 -9.25 4.88
CA LEU A 110 12.47 -8.44 3.94
C LEU A 110 13.37 -7.70 2.96
N ILE A 111 13.04 -7.83 1.70
CA ILE A 111 13.74 -7.21 0.57
C ILE A 111 12.79 -6.17 -0.05
N PRO A 112 13.16 -4.88 -0.09
CA PRO A 112 12.37 -3.87 -0.77
C PRO A 112 12.52 -3.96 -2.29
N ASP A 113 11.58 -3.40 -3.03
CA ASP A 113 11.68 -3.26 -4.47
C ASP A 113 12.07 -1.83 -4.86
N PRO A 114 13.33 -1.56 -5.22
CA PRO A 114 13.74 -0.22 -5.62
C PRO A 114 13.13 0.24 -6.94
N LYS A 115 12.56 -0.67 -7.73
CA LYS A 115 11.82 -0.35 -8.97
C LYS A 115 10.32 -0.18 -8.76
N MET A 116 9.84 -0.52 -7.54
CA MET A 116 8.46 -0.36 -7.13
C MET A 116 7.45 -0.94 -8.14
N LEU A 117 7.66 -2.20 -8.57
CA LEU A 117 6.77 -2.87 -9.52
C LEU A 117 5.32 -2.87 -8.99
N GLY A 118 4.43 -2.12 -9.66
CA GLY A 118 3.04 -1.92 -9.26
C GLY A 118 2.83 -1.03 -8.04
N GLY A 119 3.92 -0.55 -7.41
CA GLY A 119 3.92 0.40 -6.30
C GLY A 119 4.14 1.85 -6.76
N GLY A 120 4.67 2.70 -5.86
CA GLY A 120 4.87 4.12 -6.09
C GLY A 120 3.72 4.97 -5.57
N ILE A 121 3.28 5.96 -6.32
CA ILE A 121 2.12 6.78 -5.98
C ILE A 121 0.91 6.37 -6.82
N HIS A 122 -0.24 6.27 -6.17
CA HIS A 122 -1.52 5.91 -6.78
C HIS A 122 -2.53 7.04 -6.58
N LEU A 123 -3.33 7.31 -7.62
CA LEU A 123 -4.38 8.30 -7.59
C LEU A 123 -5.64 7.75 -8.24
N SER A 124 -6.77 7.86 -7.54
CA SER A 124 -8.09 7.59 -8.09
C SER A 124 -8.91 8.88 -8.16
N ARG A 125 -9.60 9.06 -9.27
CA ARG A 125 -10.48 10.19 -9.58
C ARG A 125 -11.94 9.83 -9.30
N PRO A 126 -12.87 10.78 -9.27
CA PRO A 126 -14.29 10.46 -9.24
C PRO A 126 -14.66 9.39 -10.29
N GLY A 127 -15.37 8.37 -9.86
CA GLY A 127 -15.76 7.22 -10.69
C GLY A 127 -14.69 6.13 -10.85
N ASP A 128 -13.47 6.33 -10.36
CA ASP A 128 -12.42 5.29 -10.37
C ASP A 128 -12.69 4.24 -9.27
N LEU A 129 -12.24 3.01 -9.51
CA LEU A 129 -12.42 1.87 -8.61
C LEU A 129 -11.26 0.88 -8.76
N LEU A 130 -11.14 -0.01 -7.80
CA LEU A 130 -10.26 -1.19 -7.86
C LEU A 130 -11.02 -2.40 -7.33
N GLY A 131 -11.37 -3.31 -8.21
CA GLY A 131 -12.12 -4.53 -7.90
C GLY A 131 -11.42 -5.38 -6.84
N ILE A 132 -12.19 -6.26 -6.21
CA ILE A 132 -11.63 -7.18 -5.22
C ILE A 132 -10.72 -8.17 -5.93
N HIS A 133 -9.48 -8.24 -5.45
CA HIS A 133 -8.42 -9.03 -6.08
C HIS A 133 -7.44 -9.58 -5.04
N ALA A 134 -6.74 -10.63 -5.43
CA ALA A 134 -5.47 -11.02 -4.82
C ALA A 134 -4.34 -10.52 -5.73
N ASP A 135 -3.32 -9.95 -5.12
CA ASP A 135 -2.15 -9.42 -5.85
C ASP A 135 -1.32 -10.50 -6.54
N PHE A 136 -0.49 -10.08 -7.51
CA PHE A 136 0.57 -10.96 -7.99
C PHE A 136 1.45 -11.41 -6.82
N ASN A 137 1.84 -12.68 -6.81
CA ASN A 137 2.57 -13.29 -5.70
C ASN A 137 4.09 -13.40 -5.91
N TRP A 138 4.58 -13.11 -7.12
CA TRP A 138 5.95 -13.33 -7.53
C TRP A 138 6.52 -12.18 -8.34
N HIS A 139 7.68 -11.66 -7.92
CA HIS A 139 8.38 -10.62 -8.66
C HIS A 139 9.25 -11.25 -9.77
N PRO A 140 8.90 -11.09 -11.06
CA PRO A 140 9.52 -11.88 -12.14
C PRO A 140 11.00 -11.55 -12.36
N ALA A 141 11.41 -10.29 -12.20
CA ALA A 141 12.79 -9.87 -12.42
C ALA A 141 13.70 -10.18 -11.21
N LEU A 142 13.21 -9.98 -9.97
CA LEU A 142 13.97 -10.23 -8.75
C LEU A 142 13.88 -11.70 -8.31
N LYS A 143 12.92 -12.47 -8.81
CA LYS A 143 12.64 -13.85 -8.41
C LYS A 143 12.38 -13.97 -6.89
N LEU A 144 11.50 -13.13 -6.40
CA LEU A 144 11.17 -13.01 -4.98
C LEU A 144 9.66 -13.21 -4.75
N HIS A 145 9.33 -13.74 -3.59
CA HIS A 145 7.95 -13.87 -3.13
C HIS A 145 7.45 -12.54 -2.54
N ARG A 146 6.30 -12.04 -3.00
CA ARG A 146 5.67 -10.86 -2.42
C ARG A 146 5.05 -11.23 -1.08
N ARG A 147 5.39 -10.48 -0.02
CA ARG A 147 5.01 -10.79 1.38
C ARG A 147 4.13 -9.74 2.01
N ILE A 148 4.40 -8.46 1.80
CA ILE A 148 3.75 -7.36 2.50
C ILE A 148 3.38 -6.25 1.53
N ASN A 149 2.20 -5.68 1.75
CA ASN A 149 1.78 -4.40 1.22
C ASN A 149 1.81 -3.35 2.32
N LEU A 150 2.33 -2.19 1.99
CA LEU A 150 2.16 -0.95 2.73
C LEU A 150 1.38 0.03 1.85
N LEU A 151 0.33 0.62 2.40
CA LEU A 151 -0.38 1.75 1.82
C LEU A 151 -0.34 2.92 2.80
N VAL A 152 0.06 4.12 2.36
CA VAL A 152 -0.01 5.34 3.15
C VAL A 152 -0.93 6.32 2.44
N TYR A 153 -2.03 6.70 3.09
CA TYR A 153 -3.04 7.59 2.55
C TYR A 153 -2.73 9.05 2.89
N LEU A 154 -2.95 9.94 1.92
CA LEU A 154 -2.64 11.37 2.00
C LEU A 154 -3.84 12.21 1.56
N ASN A 155 -4.99 12.04 2.22
CA ASN A 155 -6.26 12.62 1.85
C ASN A 155 -6.79 13.56 2.94
N PRO A 156 -6.37 14.83 2.99
CA PRO A 156 -6.87 15.79 3.98
C PRO A 156 -8.36 16.04 3.78
N GLY A 157 -9.10 16.11 4.89
CA GLY A 157 -10.54 16.41 4.87
C GLY A 157 -11.39 15.33 4.20
N TRP A 158 -10.93 14.07 4.17
CA TRP A 158 -11.66 12.98 3.55
C TRP A 158 -13.03 12.76 4.20
N ASP A 159 -14.08 12.85 3.38
CA ASP A 159 -15.43 12.47 3.82
C ASP A 159 -15.63 10.97 3.52
N THR A 160 -15.95 10.19 4.55
CA THR A 160 -16.19 8.76 4.43
C THR A 160 -17.43 8.43 3.58
N ALA A 161 -18.34 9.38 3.39
CA ALA A 161 -19.47 9.24 2.49
C ALA A 161 -19.07 9.12 1.01
N TRP A 162 -17.85 9.57 0.64
CA TRP A 162 -17.32 9.39 -0.71
C TRP A 162 -16.98 7.94 -1.05
N GLY A 163 -16.93 7.05 -0.05
CA GLY A 163 -16.63 5.64 -0.21
C GLY A 163 -15.16 5.39 -0.52
N SER A 164 -14.90 4.37 -1.36
CA SER A 164 -13.56 3.95 -1.76
C SER A 164 -12.65 3.56 -0.57
N ASP A 165 -13.27 3.04 0.51
CA ASP A 165 -12.56 2.39 1.60
C ASP A 165 -11.76 1.22 1.06
N LEU A 166 -10.59 0.97 1.62
CA LEU A 166 -9.91 -0.29 1.42
C LEU A 166 -10.74 -1.39 2.09
N GLU A 167 -11.24 -2.32 1.31
CA GLU A 167 -11.94 -3.50 1.80
C GLU A 167 -10.98 -4.68 1.89
N LEU A 168 -10.93 -5.33 3.06
CA LEU A 168 -10.27 -6.62 3.25
C LEU A 168 -11.36 -7.70 3.32
N TRP A 169 -11.22 -8.72 2.47
CA TRP A 169 -12.20 -9.78 2.31
C TRP A 169 -11.67 -11.09 2.87
N ASP A 170 -12.56 -12.02 3.21
CA ASP A 170 -12.17 -13.36 3.60
C ASP A 170 -11.38 -14.09 2.50
N THR A 171 -10.68 -15.16 2.86
CA THR A 171 -9.79 -15.91 1.95
C THR A 171 -10.53 -16.65 0.83
N THR A 172 -11.85 -16.62 0.82
CA THR A 172 -12.69 -17.15 -0.27
C THR A 172 -13.28 -16.04 -1.16
N ALA A 173 -12.96 -14.79 -0.86
CA ALA A 173 -13.54 -13.61 -1.49
C ALA A 173 -15.08 -13.58 -1.45
N SER A 174 -15.69 -14.14 -0.42
CA SER A 174 -17.14 -14.22 -0.29
C SER A 174 -17.74 -13.04 0.47
N ARG A 175 -17.00 -12.49 1.44
CA ARG A 175 -17.48 -11.47 2.36
C ARG A 175 -16.40 -10.43 2.67
N CYS A 176 -16.78 -9.15 2.62
CA CYS A 176 -15.97 -8.07 3.18
C CYS A 176 -15.96 -8.18 4.72
N VAL A 177 -14.79 -8.34 5.30
CA VAL A 177 -14.59 -8.45 6.74
C VAL A 177 -14.29 -7.09 7.37
N ARG A 178 -13.47 -6.27 6.68
CA ARG A 178 -13.05 -4.97 7.20
C ARG A 178 -13.08 -3.90 6.12
N ARG A 179 -13.50 -2.68 6.52
CA ARG A 179 -13.41 -1.47 5.71
C ARG A 179 -12.51 -0.46 6.42
N ILE A 180 -11.62 0.15 5.65
CA ILE A 180 -10.61 1.08 6.15
C ILE A 180 -10.67 2.34 5.29
N ALA A 181 -11.19 3.42 5.85
CA ALA A 181 -11.26 4.71 5.17
C ALA A 181 -9.85 5.25 4.88
N PRO A 182 -9.60 5.81 3.68
CA PRO A 182 -8.27 6.28 3.26
C PRO A 182 -7.97 7.67 3.82
N LEU A 183 -7.94 7.82 5.15
CA LEU A 183 -7.77 9.10 5.84
C LEU A 183 -6.36 9.66 5.70
N MET A 184 -6.23 10.95 5.97
CA MET A 184 -4.95 11.65 6.01
C MET A 184 -3.98 11.00 7.00
N ASN A 185 -2.75 10.73 6.55
CA ASN A 185 -1.66 10.15 7.34
C ASN A 185 -2.02 8.80 8.00
N ARG A 186 -2.87 8.01 7.33
CA ARG A 186 -3.20 6.64 7.73
C ARG A 186 -2.38 5.67 6.92
N ALA A 187 -1.71 4.74 7.60
CA ALA A 187 -1.02 3.62 6.97
C ALA A 187 -1.78 2.31 7.20
N VAL A 188 -1.73 1.43 6.22
CA VAL A 188 -2.21 0.05 6.32
C VAL A 188 -1.08 -0.87 5.89
N VAL A 189 -0.73 -1.81 6.76
CA VAL A 189 0.23 -2.88 6.48
C VAL A 189 -0.53 -4.19 6.50
N PHE A 190 -0.36 -5.03 5.48
CA PHE A 190 -1.01 -6.34 5.44
C PHE A 190 -0.19 -7.39 4.69
N ASN A 191 -0.32 -8.64 5.13
CA ASN A 191 0.31 -9.78 4.46
C ASN A 191 -0.34 -10.03 3.11
N THR A 192 0.49 -10.44 2.12
CA THR A 192 0.00 -10.85 0.80
C THR A 192 0.26 -12.32 0.55
N ARG A 193 -0.81 -13.00 0.16
CA ARG A 193 -0.83 -14.39 -0.32
C ARG A 193 -1.78 -14.48 -1.50
N SER A 194 -1.86 -15.63 -2.14
CA SER A 194 -2.77 -15.85 -3.28
C SER A 194 -4.27 -15.85 -2.89
N ASP A 195 -4.57 -15.77 -1.60
CA ASP A 195 -5.90 -15.76 -1.01
C ASP A 195 -6.17 -14.52 -0.11
N THR A 196 -5.32 -13.51 -0.14
CA THR A 196 -5.55 -12.25 0.56
C THR A 196 -6.25 -11.25 -0.35
N PHE A 197 -7.59 -11.29 -0.31
CA PHE A 197 -8.42 -10.48 -1.20
C PHE A 197 -8.69 -9.10 -0.62
N HIS A 198 -8.48 -8.07 -1.45
CA HIS A 198 -8.70 -6.68 -1.08
C HIS A 198 -9.03 -5.82 -2.30
N GLY A 199 -9.45 -4.59 -2.06
CA GLY A 199 -9.74 -3.61 -3.12
C GLY A 199 -10.58 -2.45 -2.59
N HIS A 200 -11.09 -1.62 -3.50
CA HIS A 200 -12.13 -0.62 -3.26
C HIS A 200 -13.12 -0.64 -4.42
N PRO A 201 -14.03 -1.63 -4.43
CA PRO A 201 -14.82 -2.01 -5.61
C PRO A 201 -15.92 -1.00 -5.95
N ARG A 202 -16.24 -0.09 -5.04
CA ARG A 202 -17.25 0.94 -5.28
C ARG A 202 -16.60 2.14 -5.97
N PRO A 203 -17.21 2.65 -7.05
CA PRO A 203 -16.72 3.88 -7.66
C PRO A 203 -16.61 5.02 -6.65
N LEU A 204 -15.51 5.75 -6.70
CA LEU A 204 -15.26 6.89 -5.84
C LEU A 204 -16.29 8.01 -6.12
N ALA A 205 -17.00 8.47 -5.09
CA ALA A 205 -18.08 9.46 -5.19
C ALA A 205 -17.67 10.85 -4.64
N CYS A 206 -16.37 11.18 -4.67
CA CYS A 206 -15.91 12.50 -4.27
C CYS A 206 -16.23 13.57 -5.33
N PRO A 207 -16.27 14.87 -4.93
CA PRO A 207 -16.41 15.98 -5.88
C PRO A 207 -15.26 16.04 -6.89
N ASP A 208 -15.50 16.69 -8.02
CA ASP A 208 -14.47 17.00 -9.01
C ASP A 208 -13.32 17.78 -8.36
N GLY A 209 -12.09 17.43 -8.73
CA GLY A 209 -10.88 18.04 -8.18
C GLY A 209 -10.42 17.42 -6.83
N VAL A 210 -11.23 16.54 -6.24
CA VAL A 210 -10.84 15.72 -5.08
C VAL A 210 -10.38 14.35 -5.59
N TYR A 211 -9.31 13.83 -4.99
CA TYR A 211 -8.69 12.58 -5.41
C TYR A 211 -8.39 11.69 -4.20
N ARG A 212 -8.50 10.37 -4.38
CA ARG A 212 -7.98 9.39 -3.43
C ARG A 212 -6.52 9.13 -3.74
N ARG A 213 -5.65 9.57 -2.84
CA ARG A 213 -4.19 9.53 -2.99
C ARG A 213 -3.57 8.55 -2.00
N SER A 214 -2.63 7.75 -2.48
CA SER A 214 -1.85 6.86 -1.63
C SER A 214 -0.44 6.65 -2.16
N ILE A 215 0.49 6.39 -1.24
CA ILE A 215 1.78 5.78 -1.52
C ILE A 215 1.61 4.28 -1.31
N ALA A 216 2.16 3.46 -2.21
CA ALA A 216 2.15 2.01 -2.12
C ALA A 216 3.57 1.48 -2.23
N ALA A 217 3.99 0.65 -1.27
CA ALA A 217 5.26 -0.05 -1.29
C ALA A 217 5.04 -1.54 -0.98
N TYR A 218 5.84 -2.40 -1.63
CA TYR A 218 5.73 -3.84 -1.53
C TYR A 218 7.05 -4.44 -1.12
N TYR A 219 6.98 -5.46 -0.24
CA TYR A 219 8.17 -6.09 0.32
C TYR A 219 8.11 -7.59 0.09
N TYR A 220 9.28 -8.15 -0.13
CA TYR A 220 9.47 -9.51 -0.64
C TYR A 220 10.42 -10.29 0.26
N THR A 221 10.45 -11.60 0.09
CA THR A 221 11.48 -12.49 0.65
C THR A 221 11.97 -13.47 -0.41
N ALA A 222 13.19 -13.96 -0.27
CA ALA A 222 13.72 -15.02 -1.14
C ALA A 222 12.98 -16.35 -0.95
N GLU A 223 12.54 -16.60 0.28
CA GLU A 223 11.84 -17.81 0.66
C GLU A 223 10.47 -17.49 1.27
N ARG A 224 9.60 -18.50 1.29
CA ARG A 224 8.25 -18.43 1.87
C ARG A 224 7.92 -19.77 2.53
N PRO A 225 7.12 -19.84 3.61
CA PRO A 225 6.64 -21.09 4.17
C PRO A 225 6.05 -22.01 3.09
N ALA A 226 6.41 -23.29 3.13
CA ALA A 226 6.08 -24.25 2.07
C ALA A 226 4.56 -24.38 1.82
N ASP A 227 3.76 -24.27 2.87
CA ASP A 227 2.30 -24.31 2.81
C ASP A 227 1.66 -23.05 2.19
N GLU A 228 2.42 -21.95 2.11
CA GLU A 228 1.99 -20.69 1.46
C GLU A 228 2.46 -20.59 -0.01
N ILE A 229 3.36 -21.47 -0.46
CA ILE A 229 3.88 -21.41 -1.84
C ILE A 229 2.76 -21.77 -2.82
N ARG A 230 2.61 -20.93 -3.84
CA ARG A 230 1.71 -21.14 -4.98
C ARG A 230 2.47 -20.81 -6.26
N ASP A 231 2.02 -21.36 -7.38
CA ASP A 231 2.56 -21.01 -8.68
C ASP A 231 2.54 -19.49 -8.91
N PRO A 232 3.54 -18.93 -9.59
CA PRO A 232 3.55 -17.52 -9.95
C PRO A 232 2.29 -17.12 -10.73
N HIS A 233 1.64 -16.05 -10.28
CA HIS A 233 0.47 -15.51 -10.97
C HIS A 233 0.44 -13.99 -10.94
N ASN A 234 -0.24 -13.41 -11.90
CA ASN A 234 -0.59 -11.99 -11.93
C ASN A 234 -1.72 -11.68 -10.94
N THR A 235 -2.09 -10.40 -10.82
CA THR A 235 -3.27 -9.98 -10.06
C THR A 235 -4.51 -10.75 -10.53
N ARG A 236 -5.27 -11.32 -9.60
CA ARG A 236 -6.47 -12.12 -9.83
C ARG A 236 -7.69 -11.42 -9.28
N TYR A 237 -8.57 -10.94 -10.17
CA TYR A 237 -9.81 -10.27 -9.76
C TYR A 237 -10.92 -11.27 -9.44
N LYS A 238 -11.68 -10.98 -8.38
CA LYS A 238 -12.89 -11.75 -8.05
C LYS A 238 -13.92 -11.60 -9.18
N GLY A 239 -14.47 -12.74 -9.62
CA GLY A 239 -15.46 -12.77 -10.72
C GLY A 239 -14.85 -12.87 -12.12
N LEU A 240 -13.50 -12.82 -12.23
CA LEU A 240 -12.81 -13.25 -13.42
C LEU A 240 -12.41 -14.73 -13.27
N HIS A 241 -12.96 -15.57 -14.11
CA HIS A 241 -12.43 -16.91 -14.32
C HIS A 241 -11.14 -16.73 -15.11
N LEU A 242 -10.03 -16.67 -14.37
CA LEU A 242 -8.71 -16.84 -14.98
C LEU A 242 -8.43 -18.34 -14.93
N ASP A 243 -8.68 -19.00 -16.07
CA ASP A 243 -8.19 -20.33 -16.34
C ASP A 243 -6.66 -20.32 -16.43
#